data_f8aa52e8c0adebd43e169e1400ca3463
#
_entry.id   f8aa52e8c0adebd43e169e1400ca3463
#
_cell.length_a   1.000
_cell.length_b   1.000
_cell.length_c   1.000
_cell.angle_alpha   90.00
_cell.angle_beta   90.00
_cell.angle_gamma   90.00
#
_symmetry.space_group_name_H-M   'P 1'
#
loop_
_entity.id
_entity.type
_entity.pdbx_description
1 polymer ?
#
loop_
_entity_poly.entity_id
_entity_poly.type
_entity_poly.pdbx_seq_one_letter_code
_entity_poly.pdbx_strand_id
1 'polypeptide(L)'
;MNWKILAALLVGAVFSLPVEARHKPVNACIETGNIMQPCAYQPNFLSGIRSIKVRMHRERRKAIQRVPAGREMVSQVIGGRPAGCPHAFCGCSASLKVFGRIIPALNLAANWRRFPPSAPAPGMVAWRYGHVFVILAVNGDGTVVAHDGNSGHHLTRVHTVSLHGYRVVNPHG
;
A
#
# COMPACT_ATOMS: atom_id res chain seq x y z
N MET A 1 -33.44 50.77 2.84
CA MET A 1 -32.28 51.09 3.71
C MET A 1 -31.02 50.43 3.13
N ASN A 2 -30.12 51.27 2.64
CA ASN A 2 -28.87 50.92 1.96
C ASN A 2 -27.83 50.39 2.96
N TRP A 3 -27.28 49.19 2.71
CA TRP A 3 -26.02 48.80 3.36
C TRP A 3 -24.94 48.68 2.31
N LYS A 4 -24.03 49.62 2.40
CA LYS A 4 -22.85 49.79 1.54
C LYS A 4 -21.79 48.77 1.86
N ILE A 5 -21.39 48.06 0.85
CA ILE A 5 -20.11 47.48 0.46
C ILE A 5 -18.91 48.02 1.27
N LEU A 6 -18.19 47.12 1.93
CA LEU A 6 -16.81 47.30 2.35
C LEU A 6 -15.98 46.14 1.76
N ALA A 7 -15.33 46.45 0.64
CA ALA A 7 -14.31 45.59 0.03
C ALA A 7 -13.01 45.80 0.81
N ALA A 8 -12.55 44.71 1.49
CA ALA A 8 -11.20 44.67 2.05
C ALA A 8 -10.28 43.97 1.06
N LEU A 9 -9.42 44.74 0.43
CA LEU A 9 -8.27 44.29 -0.35
C LEU A 9 -7.22 43.70 0.59
N LEU A 10 -7.11 42.34 0.62
CA LEU A 10 -5.97 41.66 1.20
C LEU A 10 -4.93 41.44 0.09
N VAL A 11 -3.90 42.26 0.11
CA VAL A 11 -2.68 42.12 -0.67
C VAL A 11 -1.92 40.91 -0.12
N GLY A 12 -1.99 39.78 -0.80
CA GLY A 12 -1.20 38.60 -0.51
C GLY A 12 0.24 38.82 -0.97
N ALA A 13 1.16 38.97 -0.02
CA ALA A 13 2.59 38.92 -0.30
C ALA A 13 3.00 37.47 -0.67
N VAL A 14 3.30 37.27 -1.94
CA VAL A 14 3.92 36.05 -2.44
C VAL A 14 5.39 36.08 -2.02
N PHE A 15 5.73 35.35 -0.96
CA PHE A 15 7.13 35.06 -0.62
C PHE A 15 7.66 34.00 -1.58
N SER A 16 8.31 34.47 -2.63
CA SER A 16 9.15 33.61 -3.49
C SER A 16 10.43 33.27 -2.74
N LEU A 17 10.55 32.07 -2.20
CA LEU A 17 11.82 31.56 -1.71
C LEU A 17 12.65 31.08 -2.91
N PRO A 18 13.91 31.53 -3.05
CA PRO A 18 14.79 30.96 -4.06
C PRO A 18 15.27 29.59 -3.62
N VAL A 19 14.79 28.54 -4.30
CA VAL A 19 15.39 27.20 -4.24
C VAL A 19 16.62 27.23 -5.14
N GLU A 20 17.74 27.66 -4.61
CA GLU A 20 19.04 27.50 -5.25
C GLU A 20 19.89 26.52 -4.44
N ALA A 21 19.53 25.23 -4.52
CA ALA A 21 20.40 24.15 -4.07
C ALA A 21 21.41 23.86 -5.19
N ARG A 22 22.45 24.69 -5.29
CA ARG A 22 23.65 24.36 -6.04
C ARG A 22 24.32 23.19 -5.33
N HIS A 23 24.21 21.99 -5.92
CA HIS A 23 25.09 20.89 -5.57
C HIS A 23 26.54 21.29 -5.88
N LYS A 24 27.26 21.71 -4.85
CA LYS A 24 28.73 21.81 -4.93
C LYS A 24 29.27 20.40 -5.10
N PRO A 25 30.12 20.14 -6.09
CA PRO A 25 30.82 18.87 -6.13
C PRO A 25 31.73 18.79 -4.89
N VAL A 26 31.51 17.76 -4.08
CA VAL A 26 32.34 17.48 -2.91
C VAL A 26 33.65 16.90 -3.42
N ASN A 27 34.61 17.75 -3.73
CA ASN A 27 36.01 17.36 -3.89
C ASN A 27 36.57 17.17 -2.47
N ALA A 28 36.34 15.99 -1.89
CA ALA A 28 36.97 15.61 -0.63
C ALA A 28 38.46 15.33 -0.86
N CYS A 29 39.27 16.38 -0.80
CA CYS A 29 40.69 16.23 -0.60
C CYS A 29 40.89 16.09 0.93
N ILE A 30 41.45 14.96 1.37
CA ILE A 30 41.80 14.74 2.78
C ILE A 30 43.06 15.58 3.06
N GLU A 31 42.91 16.62 3.89
CA GLU A 31 44.03 17.36 4.44
C GLU A 31 44.76 16.51 5.52
N THR A 32 45.78 15.82 5.14
CA THR A 32 46.83 15.36 6.08
C THR A 32 47.95 16.38 6.03
N GLY A 33 48.21 17.00 7.18
CA GLY A 33 49.06 18.14 7.41
C GLY A 33 50.35 18.23 6.56
N ASN A 34 50.61 19.50 6.14
CA ASN A 34 51.87 19.98 5.55
C ASN A 34 52.35 19.28 4.28
N ILE A 35 51.80 19.66 3.17
CA ILE A 35 52.41 19.94 1.85
C ILE A 35 51.25 19.90 0.85
N MET A 36 51.00 21.02 0.14
CA MET A 36 50.08 21.05 -1.00
C MET A 36 50.60 20.14 -2.10
N GLN A 37 50.02 18.94 -2.22
CA GLN A 37 50.18 18.14 -3.42
C GLN A 37 48.97 18.35 -4.32
N PRO A 38 49.16 18.58 -5.64
CA PRO A 38 48.08 18.68 -6.56
C PRO A 38 47.31 17.34 -6.62
N CYS A 39 45.98 17.40 -6.60
CA CYS A 39 45.11 16.23 -6.69
C CYS A 39 45.45 15.47 -7.97
N ALA A 40 46.21 14.41 -7.88
CA ALA A 40 46.52 13.54 -9.00
C ALA A 40 45.26 12.78 -9.41
N TYR A 41 44.87 12.90 -10.67
CA TYR A 41 43.81 12.13 -11.29
C TYR A 41 44.11 10.62 -11.14
N GLN A 42 43.34 9.92 -10.33
CA GLN A 42 43.45 8.47 -10.22
C GLN A 42 42.47 7.78 -11.18
N PRO A 43 42.94 7.20 -12.30
CA PRO A 43 42.09 6.58 -13.30
C PRO A 43 41.34 5.31 -12.79
N ASN A 44 41.73 4.77 -11.64
CA ASN A 44 41.18 3.52 -11.12
C ASN A 44 39.94 3.68 -10.20
N PHE A 45 39.52 4.93 -9.90
CA PHE A 45 38.36 5.15 -9.03
C PHE A 45 37.04 4.68 -9.67
N LEU A 46 36.92 4.76 -10.99
CA LEU A 46 35.72 4.34 -11.71
C LEU A 46 35.55 2.80 -11.82
N SER A 47 36.67 2.04 -11.74
CA SER A 47 36.61 0.58 -11.77
C SER A 47 36.02 0.00 -10.49
N GLY A 48 36.33 0.62 -9.34
CA GLY A 48 35.76 0.25 -8.05
C GLY A 48 34.25 0.47 -7.97
N ILE A 49 33.75 1.58 -8.52
CA ILE A 49 32.32 1.91 -8.50
C ILE A 49 31.49 0.93 -9.35
N ARG A 50 32.03 0.47 -10.50
CA ARG A 50 31.39 -0.57 -11.32
C ARG A 50 31.29 -1.90 -10.59
N SER A 51 32.34 -2.31 -9.88
CA SER A 51 32.35 -3.53 -9.07
C SER A 51 31.32 -3.48 -7.93
N ILE A 52 31.21 -2.35 -7.25
CA ILE A 52 30.25 -2.17 -6.14
C ILE A 52 28.82 -2.23 -6.67
N LYS A 53 28.50 -1.55 -7.79
CA LYS A 53 27.15 -1.61 -8.38
C LYS A 53 26.76 -3.02 -8.81
N VAL A 54 27.68 -3.76 -9.44
CA VAL A 54 27.43 -5.15 -9.87
C VAL A 54 27.23 -6.06 -8.67
N ARG A 55 28.04 -5.88 -7.59
CA ARG A 55 27.92 -6.66 -6.37
C ARG A 55 26.57 -6.39 -5.65
N MET A 56 26.16 -5.13 -5.53
CA MET A 56 24.87 -4.75 -4.96
C MET A 56 23.68 -5.28 -5.76
N HIS A 57 23.74 -5.27 -7.10
CA HIS A 57 22.72 -5.86 -7.95
C HIS A 57 22.65 -7.39 -7.79
N ARG A 58 23.77 -8.06 -7.62
CA ARG A 58 23.85 -9.51 -7.40
C ARG A 58 23.30 -9.90 -6.04
N GLU A 59 23.63 -9.14 -4.99
CA GLU A 59 23.10 -9.36 -3.63
C GLU A 59 21.59 -9.07 -3.56
N ARG A 60 21.10 -8.01 -4.25
CA ARG A 60 19.68 -7.73 -4.36
C ARG A 60 18.92 -8.83 -5.10
N ARG A 61 19.49 -9.38 -6.18
CA ARG A 61 18.90 -10.54 -6.88
C ARG A 61 18.88 -11.78 -6.01
N LYS A 62 19.92 -12.04 -5.20
CA LYS A 62 19.95 -13.16 -4.24
C LYS A 62 18.95 -12.95 -3.10
N ALA A 63 18.74 -11.72 -2.62
CA ALA A 63 17.74 -11.41 -1.61
C ALA A 63 16.31 -11.61 -2.15
N ILE A 64 16.05 -11.24 -3.42
CA ILE A 64 14.75 -11.46 -4.08
C ILE A 64 14.51 -12.96 -4.33
N GLN A 65 15.56 -13.75 -4.59
CA GLN A 65 15.45 -15.21 -4.75
C GLN A 65 15.33 -15.99 -3.43
N ARG A 66 15.57 -15.36 -2.28
CA ARG A 66 15.41 -15.95 -0.95
C ARG A 66 14.07 -15.66 -0.28
N VAL A 67 13.12 -15.06 -0.97
CA VAL A 67 11.72 -15.14 -0.53
C VAL A 67 11.33 -16.59 -0.71
N PRO A 68 11.08 -17.37 0.35
CA PRO A 68 10.69 -18.76 0.18
C PRO A 68 9.39 -18.77 -0.61
N ALA A 69 9.45 -19.33 -1.82
CA ALA A 69 8.28 -19.76 -2.55
C ALA A 69 7.68 -20.91 -1.74
N GLY A 70 6.75 -20.60 -0.85
CA GLY A 70 6.19 -21.57 0.08
C GLY A 70 5.83 -20.92 1.41
N ARG A 71 5.24 -19.72 1.39
CA ARG A 71 4.47 -19.30 2.55
C ARG A 71 3.25 -20.18 2.55
N GLU A 72 3.36 -21.31 3.28
CA GLU A 72 2.25 -22.17 3.61
C GLU A 72 1.03 -21.29 3.94
N MET A 73 -0.04 -21.51 3.24
CA MET A 73 -1.28 -20.74 3.30
C MET A 73 -1.93 -20.98 4.65
N VAL A 74 -1.42 -20.34 5.69
CA VAL A 74 -1.93 -20.48 7.05
C VAL A 74 -3.31 -19.85 7.10
N SER A 75 -4.33 -20.69 7.04
CA SER A 75 -5.71 -20.29 7.35
C SER A 75 -5.84 -20.14 8.86
N GLN A 76 -5.92 -18.90 9.33
CA GLN A 76 -6.11 -18.60 10.74
C GLN A 76 -7.57 -18.24 11.01
N VAL A 77 -8.22 -18.99 11.91
CA VAL A 77 -9.53 -18.61 12.47
C VAL A 77 -9.30 -17.47 13.46
N ILE A 78 -9.98 -16.34 13.24
CA ILE A 78 -9.88 -15.16 14.09
C ILE A 78 -11.18 -14.87 14.85
N GLY A 79 -12.24 -15.63 14.59
CA GLY A 79 -13.51 -15.52 15.32
C GLY A 79 -14.65 -16.25 14.64
N GLY A 80 -15.82 -16.10 15.22
CA GLY A 80 -17.09 -16.54 14.66
C GLY A 80 -17.88 -15.37 14.06
N ARG A 81 -19.22 -15.51 14.10
CA ARG A 81 -20.15 -14.45 13.67
C ARG A 81 -20.08 -13.24 14.62
N PRO A 82 -19.81 -12.02 14.11
CA PRO A 82 -19.83 -10.82 14.93
C PRO A 82 -21.24 -10.55 15.51
N ALA A 83 -21.29 -9.99 16.72
CA ALA A 83 -22.54 -9.59 17.34
C ALA A 83 -23.33 -8.63 16.44
N GLY A 84 -24.65 -8.82 16.34
CA GLY A 84 -25.52 -8.03 15.48
C GLY A 84 -25.53 -8.39 14.00
N CYS A 85 -24.64 -9.28 13.54
CA CYS A 85 -24.66 -9.76 12.18
C CYS A 85 -25.70 -10.88 11.95
N PRO A 86 -26.32 -10.98 10.75
CA PRO A 86 -27.22 -12.06 10.41
C PRO A 86 -26.47 -13.39 10.27
N HIS A 87 -27.19 -14.50 10.09
CA HIS A 87 -26.60 -15.84 9.94
C HIS A 87 -25.62 -15.92 8.75
N ALA A 88 -26.00 -15.38 7.58
CA ALA A 88 -25.12 -15.21 6.43
C ALA A 88 -24.37 -13.87 6.57
N PHE A 89 -23.24 -13.87 7.26
CA PHE A 89 -22.61 -12.62 7.74
C PHE A 89 -21.38 -12.13 6.94
N CYS A 90 -21.10 -12.67 5.77
CA CYS A 90 -19.93 -12.22 4.99
C CYS A 90 -19.97 -10.71 4.71
N GLY A 91 -21.11 -10.17 4.25
CA GLY A 91 -21.28 -8.74 4.00
C GLY A 91 -21.24 -7.89 5.26
N CYS A 92 -21.84 -8.38 6.35
CA CYS A 92 -21.81 -7.72 7.66
C CYS A 92 -20.37 -7.65 8.21
N SER A 93 -19.63 -8.77 8.16
CA SER A 93 -18.23 -8.82 8.58
C SER A 93 -17.35 -7.89 7.76
N ALA A 94 -17.55 -7.86 6.44
CA ALA A 94 -16.84 -6.94 5.56
C ALA A 94 -17.15 -5.48 5.90
N SER A 95 -18.42 -5.11 6.16
CA SER A 95 -18.79 -3.73 6.53
C SER A 95 -18.17 -3.32 7.87
N LEU A 96 -18.14 -4.21 8.86
CA LEU A 96 -17.44 -3.97 10.12
C LEU A 96 -15.95 -3.75 9.91
N LYS A 97 -15.31 -4.56 9.07
CA LYS A 97 -13.87 -4.46 8.79
C LYS A 97 -13.51 -3.16 8.07
N VAL A 98 -14.34 -2.72 7.12
CA VAL A 98 -14.07 -1.55 6.27
C VAL A 98 -14.49 -0.25 6.96
N PHE A 99 -15.70 -0.22 7.56
CA PHE A 99 -16.32 1.01 8.05
C PHE A 99 -16.41 1.09 9.58
N GLY A 100 -15.99 0.05 10.31
CA GLY A 100 -16.10 -0.02 11.77
C GLY A 100 -17.53 -0.17 12.29
N ARG A 101 -18.52 -0.36 11.42
CA ARG A 101 -19.94 -0.45 11.77
C ARG A 101 -20.71 -1.40 10.86
N ILE A 102 -21.82 -1.92 11.36
CA ILE A 102 -22.76 -2.71 10.56
C ILE A 102 -23.56 -1.76 9.66
N ILE A 103 -23.54 -2.05 8.35
CA ILE A 103 -24.36 -1.38 7.36
C ILE A 103 -25.34 -2.42 6.77
N PRO A 104 -26.63 -2.42 7.21
CA PRO A 104 -27.59 -3.47 6.83
C PRO A 104 -27.72 -3.67 5.32
N ALA A 105 -27.65 -2.58 4.55
CA ALA A 105 -27.69 -2.62 3.10
C ALA A 105 -26.53 -3.42 2.46
N LEU A 106 -25.38 -3.59 3.17
CA LEU A 106 -24.22 -4.32 2.71
C LEU A 106 -24.16 -5.77 3.23
N ASN A 107 -25.14 -6.20 4.01
CA ASN A 107 -25.21 -7.60 4.45
C ASN A 107 -25.29 -8.57 3.28
N LEU A 108 -25.96 -8.17 2.19
CA LEU A 108 -26.01 -8.92 0.95
C LEU A 108 -24.74 -8.68 0.12
N ALA A 109 -23.98 -9.73 -0.17
CA ALA A 109 -22.73 -9.65 -0.93
C ALA A 109 -22.88 -8.95 -2.28
N ALA A 110 -24.01 -9.16 -3.00
CA ALA A 110 -24.27 -8.53 -4.28
C ALA A 110 -24.40 -6.99 -4.21
N ASN A 111 -24.68 -6.43 -3.05
CA ASN A 111 -24.81 -4.99 -2.87
C ASN A 111 -23.47 -4.26 -2.87
N TRP A 112 -22.36 -4.97 -2.72
CA TRP A 112 -21.03 -4.41 -2.84
C TRP A 112 -20.68 -3.97 -4.27
N ARG A 113 -21.42 -4.47 -5.28
CA ARG A 113 -21.31 -4.02 -6.69
C ARG A 113 -21.53 -2.52 -6.90
N ARG A 114 -22.15 -1.83 -5.93
CA ARG A 114 -22.41 -0.38 -6.00
C ARG A 114 -21.16 0.49 -5.92
N PHE A 115 -20.09 -0.04 -5.37
CA PHE A 115 -18.82 0.66 -5.27
C PHE A 115 -18.07 0.60 -6.61
N PRO A 116 -17.24 1.62 -6.92
CA PRO A 116 -16.49 1.65 -8.16
C PRO A 116 -15.51 0.49 -8.26
N PRO A 117 -15.33 -0.08 -9.46
CA PRO A 117 -14.30 -1.11 -9.70
C PRO A 117 -12.90 -0.60 -9.35
N SER A 118 -12.05 -1.51 -8.86
CA SER A 118 -10.67 -1.20 -8.48
C SER A 118 -9.73 -2.35 -8.82
N ALA A 119 -8.44 -2.04 -8.93
CA ALA A 119 -7.40 -3.06 -8.87
C ALA A 119 -7.32 -3.65 -7.44
N PRO A 120 -6.88 -4.91 -7.30
CA PRO A 120 -6.65 -5.51 -6.00
C PRO A 120 -5.60 -4.74 -5.21
N ALA A 121 -5.97 -4.31 -3.99
CA ALA A 121 -5.08 -3.63 -3.05
C ALA A 121 -5.58 -3.86 -1.61
N PRO A 122 -4.74 -3.70 -0.58
CA PRO A 122 -5.17 -3.73 0.81
C PRO A 122 -6.31 -2.72 1.06
N GLY A 123 -7.34 -3.15 1.80
CA GLY A 123 -8.55 -2.36 2.07
C GLY A 123 -9.64 -2.43 1.01
N MET A 124 -9.33 -2.91 -0.20
CA MET A 124 -10.33 -3.16 -1.23
C MET A 124 -11.17 -4.39 -0.88
N VAL A 125 -12.36 -4.47 -1.51
CA VAL A 125 -13.32 -5.54 -1.27
C VAL A 125 -13.49 -6.39 -2.52
N ALA A 126 -13.32 -7.70 -2.38
CA ALA A 126 -13.60 -8.66 -3.43
C ALA A 126 -14.98 -9.28 -3.19
N TRP A 127 -15.85 -9.22 -4.20
CA TRP A 127 -17.21 -9.72 -4.11
C TRP A 127 -17.59 -10.57 -5.32
N ARG A 128 -18.47 -11.50 -5.09
CA ARG A 128 -19.24 -12.27 -6.09
C ARG A 128 -20.64 -12.51 -5.57
N TYR A 129 -21.52 -13.08 -6.37
CA TYR A 129 -22.82 -13.52 -5.87
C TYR A 129 -22.63 -14.56 -4.76
N GLY A 130 -23.26 -14.32 -3.62
CA GLY A 130 -23.23 -15.18 -2.45
C GLY A 130 -22.02 -15.02 -1.53
N HIS A 131 -20.96 -14.26 -1.91
CA HIS A 131 -19.81 -14.10 -1.02
C HIS A 131 -19.04 -12.79 -1.22
N VAL A 132 -18.44 -12.30 -0.14
CA VAL A 132 -17.62 -11.09 -0.11
C VAL A 132 -16.59 -11.15 1.01
N PHE A 133 -15.40 -10.62 0.76
CA PHE A 133 -14.31 -10.49 1.76
C PHE A 133 -13.49 -9.23 1.53
N VAL A 134 -12.71 -8.83 2.54
CA VAL A 134 -11.80 -7.68 2.50
C VAL A 134 -10.38 -8.13 2.22
N ILE A 135 -9.70 -7.50 1.27
CA ILE A 135 -8.31 -7.78 0.92
C ILE A 135 -7.40 -7.15 1.98
N LEU A 136 -6.52 -7.94 2.58
CA LEU A 136 -5.50 -7.50 3.53
C LEU A 136 -4.12 -7.34 2.87
N ALA A 137 -3.79 -8.21 1.91
CA ALA A 137 -2.56 -8.16 1.13
C ALA A 137 -2.75 -8.80 -0.24
N VAL A 138 -1.91 -8.45 -1.20
CA VAL A 138 -1.90 -9.02 -2.56
C VAL A 138 -0.62 -9.81 -2.75
N ASN A 139 -0.72 -11.08 -3.19
CA ASN A 139 0.42 -11.98 -3.33
C ASN A 139 1.11 -11.89 -4.71
N GLY A 140 0.47 -11.26 -5.71
CA GLY A 140 1.02 -11.08 -7.06
C GLY A 140 0.82 -12.27 -8.02
N ASP A 141 0.25 -13.38 -7.55
CA ASP A 141 -0.03 -14.60 -8.30
C ASP A 141 -1.54 -14.81 -8.59
N GLY A 142 -2.33 -13.75 -8.48
CA GLY A 142 -3.80 -13.81 -8.59
C GLY A 142 -4.48 -14.24 -7.29
N THR A 143 -3.72 -14.41 -6.19
CA THR A 143 -4.24 -14.64 -4.86
C THR A 143 -4.06 -13.44 -3.94
N VAL A 144 -4.84 -13.40 -2.87
CA VAL A 144 -4.80 -12.35 -1.85
C VAL A 144 -4.91 -12.96 -0.45
N VAL A 145 -4.37 -12.28 0.55
CA VAL A 145 -4.71 -12.54 1.94
C VAL A 145 -6.02 -11.82 2.25
N ALA A 146 -7.02 -12.55 2.68
CA ALA A 146 -8.37 -12.06 2.91
C ALA A 146 -8.77 -12.08 4.38
N HIS A 147 -9.47 -11.05 4.85
CA HIS A 147 -10.34 -11.10 6.01
C HIS A 147 -11.72 -11.58 5.54
N ASP A 148 -12.04 -12.80 5.82
CA ASP A 148 -13.16 -13.53 5.24
C ASP A 148 -14.16 -13.97 6.32
N GLY A 149 -15.27 -13.24 6.39
CA GLY A 149 -16.38 -13.58 7.28
C GLY A 149 -17.31 -14.60 6.66
N ASN A 150 -17.90 -15.46 7.50
CA ASN A 150 -18.79 -16.56 7.08
C ASN A 150 -18.10 -17.56 6.15
N SER A 151 -16.81 -17.78 6.39
CA SER A 151 -15.95 -18.70 5.64
C SER A 151 -15.86 -20.04 6.38
N GLY A 152 -16.09 -21.14 5.69
CA GLY A 152 -16.03 -22.51 6.20
C GLY A 152 -16.56 -22.66 7.65
N HIS A 153 -17.66 -23.36 7.82
CA HIS A 153 -18.31 -23.57 9.12
C HIS A 153 -18.75 -22.29 9.87
N HIS A 154 -19.12 -21.23 9.14
CA HIS A 154 -19.55 -19.94 9.69
C HIS A 154 -18.50 -19.27 10.59
N LEU A 155 -17.24 -19.32 10.21
CA LEU A 155 -16.14 -18.67 10.93
C LEU A 155 -15.67 -17.41 10.20
N THR A 156 -14.98 -16.55 10.93
CA THR A 156 -14.18 -15.46 10.35
C THR A 156 -12.72 -15.88 10.32
N ARG A 157 -12.10 -15.80 9.15
CA ARG A 157 -10.73 -16.27 8.91
C ARG A 157 -9.87 -15.20 8.26
N VAL A 158 -8.58 -15.32 8.50
CA VAL A 158 -7.55 -14.70 7.65
C VAL A 158 -6.86 -15.83 6.91
N HIS A 159 -6.99 -15.83 5.59
CA HIS A 159 -6.42 -16.90 4.75
C HIS A 159 -6.17 -16.40 3.33
N THR A 160 -5.41 -17.16 2.56
CA THR A 160 -5.20 -16.85 1.15
C THR A 160 -6.36 -17.35 0.31
N VAL A 161 -6.84 -16.49 -0.58
CA VAL A 161 -7.98 -16.74 -1.48
C VAL A 161 -7.60 -16.34 -2.90
N SER A 162 -7.99 -17.16 -3.89
CA SER A 162 -7.90 -16.78 -5.29
C SER A 162 -8.96 -15.73 -5.62
N LEU A 163 -8.58 -14.72 -6.41
CA LEU A 163 -9.50 -13.73 -6.95
C LEU A 163 -10.31 -14.23 -8.15
N HIS A 164 -10.07 -15.45 -8.60
CA HIS A 164 -10.79 -16.01 -9.73
C HIS A 164 -12.31 -16.02 -9.46
N GLY A 165 -13.10 -15.42 -10.35
CA GLY A 165 -14.55 -15.28 -10.22
C GLY A 165 -15.02 -14.17 -9.27
N TYR A 166 -14.10 -13.37 -8.69
CA TYR A 166 -14.44 -12.20 -7.90
C TYR A 166 -14.23 -10.90 -8.70
N ARG A 167 -15.00 -9.90 -8.37
CA ARG A 167 -14.81 -8.50 -8.80
C ARG A 167 -14.30 -7.70 -7.61
N VAL A 168 -13.29 -6.87 -7.85
CA VAL A 168 -12.72 -6.01 -6.80
C VAL A 168 -13.30 -4.61 -6.94
N VAL A 169 -13.68 -4.02 -5.79
CA VAL A 169 -14.25 -2.67 -5.71
C VAL A 169 -13.56 -1.86 -4.62
N ASN A 170 -13.57 -0.53 -4.80
CA ASN A 170 -13.07 0.42 -3.80
C ASN A 170 -14.23 0.91 -2.94
N PRO A 171 -14.33 0.53 -1.66
CA PRO A 171 -15.41 0.98 -0.78
C PRO A 171 -15.28 2.44 -0.32
N HIS A 172 -14.18 3.10 -0.63
CA HIS A 172 -13.86 4.48 -0.22
C HIS A 172 -13.91 5.49 -1.38
N GLY A 173 -14.17 5.03 -2.61
CA GLY A 173 -14.23 5.86 -3.82
C GLY A 173 -15.63 6.25 -4.26
#